data_c685aa78f0a734f2f49e04c1fb744f27
#
_entry.id   c685aa78f0a734f2f49e04c1fb744f27
#
_cell.length_a   1.000
_cell.length_b   1.000
_cell.length_c   1.000
_cell.angle_alpha   90.00
_cell.angle_beta   90.00
_cell.angle_gamma   90.00
#
_symmetry.space_group_name_H-M   'P 1'
#
loop_
_entity.id
_entity.type
_entity.pdbx_description
1 polymer ?
#
loop_
_entity_poly.entity_id
_entity_poly.type
_entity_poly.pdbx_seq_one_letter_code
_entity_poly.pdbx_strand_id
1 'polypeptide(L)'
;MPPLEVVSQHHEVLRAWCRHRRTVETPPVAVTFDHHTDTLPAFSRAASSEAERESWIAEFDWRSDASVEAALRRLRHDEHLDLALRGGVISRSIVIAHSTENVIKESLNPRIRVAADTTWPELNCLLNHPEEFRPRASRVFESDFLAERFAEAEFHPEDTPGFLFDLDLDYLLTRKALAPTDGTWLRYLLNSAALVTASREEE
;
A
#
# COMPACT_ATOMS: atom_id res chain seq x y z
N MET A 1 -16.39 12.32 5.71
CA MET A 1 -15.11 11.89 5.10
C MET A 1 -14.23 11.31 6.19
N PRO A 2 -13.52 10.22 5.94
CA PRO A 2 -12.53 9.69 6.87
C PRO A 2 -11.40 10.70 7.11
N PRO A 3 -10.62 10.54 8.20
CA PRO A 3 -9.36 11.27 8.38
C PRO A 3 -8.42 11.02 7.20
N LEU A 4 -7.70 12.08 6.78
CA LEU A 4 -6.64 11.99 5.76
C LEU A 4 -5.31 12.36 6.41
N GLU A 5 -4.31 11.52 6.24
CA GLU A 5 -2.93 11.79 6.65
C GLU A 5 -2.00 11.70 5.44
N VAL A 6 -1.17 12.73 5.26
CA VAL A 6 -0.19 12.79 4.18
C VAL A 6 1.20 12.67 4.78
N VAL A 7 2.01 11.78 4.21
CA VAL A 7 3.39 11.51 4.64
C VAL A 7 4.39 11.82 3.52
N SER A 8 5.66 11.94 3.86
CA SER A 8 6.71 12.21 2.88
C SER A 8 7.26 10.93 2.24
N GLN A 9 7.40 9.86 3.02
CA GLN A 9 7.89 8.55 2.57
C GLN A 9 6.82 7.49 2.82
N HIS A 10 6.65 6.52 1.90
CA HIS A 10 5.55 5.57 1.97
C HIS A 10 5.52 4.77 3.29
N HIS A 11 6.64 4.25 3.77
CA HIS A 11 6.67 3.50 5.05
C HIS A 11 6.20 4.30 6.27
N GLU A 12 6.17 5.64 6.22
CA GLU A 12 5.70 6.48 7.32
C GLU A 12 4.18 6.37 7.56
N VAL A 13 3.41 5.83 6.61
CA VAL A 13 1.97 5.53 6.79
C VAL A 13 1.75 4.60 7.98
N LEU A 14 2.73 3.76 8.31
CA LEU A 14 2.70 2.88 9.47
C LEU A 14 2.41 3.63 10.77
N ARG A 15 2.88 4.87 10.92
CA ARG A 15 2.59 5.72 12.08
C ARG A 15 1.08 5.99 12.21
N ALA A 16 0.45 6.37 11.12
CA ALA A 16 -1.00 6.63 11.06
C ALA A 16 -1.80 5.34 11.31
N TRP A 17 -1.38 4.24 10.70
CA TRP A 17 -2.02 2.94 10.86
C TRP A 17 -1.93 2.43 12.31
N CYS A 18 -0.78 2.59 12.98
CA CYS A 18 -0.62 2.25 14.40
C CYS A 18 -1.54 3.10 15.30
N ARG A 19 -1.66 4.40 15.03
CA ARG A 19 -2.61 5.26 15.76
C ARG A 19 -4.05 4.79 15.58
N HIS A 20 -4.46 4.50 14.34
CA HIS A 20 -5.79 3.98 14.05
C HIS A 20 -6.01 2.61 14.73
N ARG A 21 -5.03 1.70 14.65
CA ARG A 21 -5.09 0.37 15.29
C ARG A 21 -5.39 0.42 16.78
N ARG A 22 -4.97 1.47 17.48
CA ARG A 22 -5.26 1.68 18.92
C ARG A 22 -6.72 2.03 19.20
N THR A 23 -7.48 2.42 18.19
CA THR A 23 -8.89 2.84 18.33
C THR A 23 -9.88 1.74 17.96
N VAL A 24 -9.41 0.62 17.43
CA VAL A 24 -10.24 -0.50 16.97
C VAL A 24 -9.85 -1.82 17.65
N GLU A 25 -10.82 -2.71 17.84
CA GLU A 25 -10.57 -4.00 18.47
C GLU A 25 -9.83 -4.98 17.55
N THR A 26 -10.26 -5.04 16.29
CA THR A 26 -9.70 -5.94 15.29
C THR A 26 -8.78 -5.22 14.33
N PRO A 27 -7.67 -5.85 13.87
CA PRO A 27 -6.81 -5.27 12.86
C PRO A 27 -7.58 -5.06 11.56
N PRO A 28 -7.56 -3.85 10.97
CA PRO A 28 -8.22 -3.57 9.69
C PRO A 28 -7.52 -4.26 8.52
N VAL A 29 -8.19 -4.31 7.36
CA VAL A 29 -7.56 -4.59 6.07
C VAL A 29 -6.93 -3.29 5.56
N ALA A 30 -5.74 -3.35 4.96
CA ALA A 30 -5.17 -2.24 4.21
C ALA A 30 -5.37 -2.47 2.70
N VAL A 31 -5.75 -1.43 1.98
CA VAL A 31 -5.89 -1.40 0.52
C VAL A 31 -4.97 -0.31 0.01
N THR A 32 -3.86 -0.72 -0.59
CA THR A 32 -2.80 0.16 -1.08
C THR A 32 -2.84 0.24 -2.60
N PHE A 33 -2.76 1.45 -3.12
CA PHE A 33 -2.57 1.76 -4.53
C PHE A 33 -1.18 2.36 -4.70
N ASP A 34 -0.35 1.70 -5.49
CA ASP A 34 1.06 2.02 -5.62
C ASP A 34 1.56 1.65 -7.03
N HIS A 35 2.54 2.36 -7.53
CA HIS A 35 3.25 1.95 -8.75
C HIS A 35 3.97 0.62 -8.54
N HIS A 36 4.55 0.43 -7.36
CA HIS A 36 5.28 -0.76 -6.92
C HIS A 36 4.39 -1.70 -6.11
N THR A 37 4.93 -2.75 -5.55
CA THR A 37 4.15 -3.69 -4.71
C THR A 37 4.42 -3.54 -3.22
N ASP A 38 5.54 -2.95 -2.85
CA ASP A 38 5.99 -2.69 -1.48
C ASP A 38 5.88 -3.90 -0.54
N THR A 39 6.21 -5.07 -1.08
CA THR A 39 6.01 -6.36 -0.40
C THR A 39 7.29 -7.00 0.10
N LEU A 40 8.37 -6.26 0.21
CA LEU A 40 9.62 -6.79 0.76
C LEU A 40 9.46 -7.16 2.24
N PRO A 41 10.21 -8.17 2.70
CA PRO A 41 10.22 -8.54 4.11
C PRO A 41 10.72 -7.38 4.99
N ALA A 42 10.02 -7.14 6.10
CA ALA A 42 10.38 -6.07 7.03
C ALA A 42 11.85 -6.14 7.46
N PHE A 43 12.53 -5.00 7.44
CA PHE A 43 13.94 -4.85 7.81
C PHE A 43 14.95 -5.64 6.96
N SER A 44 14.53 -6.13 5.78
CA SER A 44 15.39 -6.97 4.92
C SER A 44 16.66 -6.27 4.47
N ARG A 45 16.62 -4.93 4.35
CA ARG A 45 17.76 -4.11 3.92
C ARG A 45 18.59 -3.56 5.07
N ALA A 46 18.06 -3.56 6.30
CA ALA A 46 18.74 -2.98 7.46
C ALA A 46 19.38 -4.03 8.37
N ALA A 47 18.75 -5.20 8.51
CA ALA A 47 19.25 -6.27 9.35
C ALA A 47 20.46 -6.98 8.72
N SER A 48 21.46 -7.32 9.55
CA SER A 48 22.65 -8.05 9.13
C SER A 48 22.43 -9.57 9.02
N SER A 49 21.33 -10.07 9.60
CA SER A 49 20.96 -11.47 9.62
C SER A 49 19.47 -11.67 9.77
N GLU A 50 18.99 -12.85 9.40
CA GLU A 50 17.59 -13.26 9.64
C GLU A 50 17.24 -13.24 11.13
N ALA A 51 18.13 -13.68 12.00
CA ALA A 51 17.90 -13.68 13.45
C ALA A 51 17.73 -12.26 14.02
N GLU A 52 18.51 -11.30 13.52
CA GLU A 52 18.37 -9.89 13.90
C GLU A 52 17.06 -9.32 13.39
N ARG A 53 16.69 -9.61 12.15
CA ARG A 53 15.42 -9.22 11.55
C ARG A 53 14.23 -9.70 12.39
N GLU A 54 14.23 -10.98 12.74
CA GLU A 54 13.17 -11.61 13.57
C GLU A 54 13.10 -10.99 14.97
N SER A 55 14.27 -10.68 15.56
CA SER A 55 14.32 -9.97 16.86
C SER A 55 13.65 -8.61 16.78
N TRP A 56 13.96 -7.81 15.76
CA TRP A 56 13.36 -6.48 15.58
C TRP A 56 11.85 -6.54 15.33
N ILE A 57 11.37 -7.54 14.59
CA ILE A 57 9.94 -7.75 14.38
C ILE A 57 9.26 -8.14 15.71
N ALA A 58 9.89 -9.02 16.49
CA ALA A 58 9.35 -9.45 17.78
C ALA A 58 9.33 -8.31 18.83
N GLU A 59 10.26 -7.37 18.74
CA GLU A 59 10.33 -6.19 19.60
C GLU A 59 9.33 -5.09 19.21
N PHE A 60 8.76 -5.15 18.00
CA PHE A 60 7.83 -4.14 17.52
C PHE A 60 6.52 -4.15 18.30
N ASP A 61 6.21 -3.04 18.94
CA ASP A 61 4.94 -2.79 19.63
C ASP A 61 4.24 -1.56 19.02
N TRP A 62 3.20 -1.81 18.24
CA TRP A 62 2.40 -0.75 17.63
C TRP A 62 1.67 0.15 18.65
N ARG A 63 1.57 -0.26 19.93
CA ARG A 63 0.97 0.54 21.00
C ARG A 63 1.90 1.62 21.50
N SER A 64 3.19 1.45 21.29
CA SER A 64 4.24 2.36 21.76
C SER A 64 4.73 3.27 20.62
N ASP A 65 4.54 4.58 20.73
CA ASP A 65 5.07 5.52 19.74
C ASP A 65 6.59 5.43 19.63
N ALA A 66 7.30 5.20 20.73
CA ALA A 66 8.76 5.03 20.71
C ALA A 66 9.18 3.79 19.91
N SER A 67 8.42 2.68 20.01
CA SER A 67 8.67 1.47 19.22
C SER A 67 8.38 1.71 17.73
N VAL A 68 7.28 2.39 17.40
CA VAL A 68 6.93 2.74 16.02
C VAL A 68 8.02 3.61 15.40
N GLU A 69 8.47 4.66 16.08
CA GLU A 69 9.53 5.53 15.59
C GLU A 69 10.89 4.79 15.47
N ALA A 70 11.18 3.85 16.36
CA ALA A 70 12.39 3.03 16.23
C ALA A 70 12.32 2.10 15.01
N ALA A 71 11.15 1.54 14.70
CA ALA A 71 10.93 0.72 13.51
C ALA A 71 11.06 1.56 12.23
N LEU A 72 10.41 2.72 12.17
CA LEU A 72 10.46 3.62 11.00
C LEU A 72 11.87 4.04 10.62
N ARG A 73 12.77 4.24 11.60
CA ARG A 73 14.18 4.55 11.31
C ARG A 73 14.95 3.42 10.62
N ARG A 74 14.46 2.19 10.71
CA ARG A 74 15.11 0.98 10.14
C ARG A 74 14.43 0.50 8.87
N LEU A 75 13.13 0.77 8.72
CA LEU A 75 12.35 0.41 7.53
C LEU A 75 12.79 1.21 6.31
N ARG A 76 12.61 0.60 5.16
CA ARG A 76 12.59 1.26 3.86
C ARG A 76 11.15 1.35 3.35
N HIS A 77 10.93 2.19 2.32
CA HIS A 77 9.60 2.46 1.78
C HIS A 77 8.81 1.19 1.39
N ASP A 78 9.48 0.16 0.93
CA ASP A 78 8.93 -1.08 0.40
C ASP A 78 8.82 -2.25 1.41
N GLU A 79 9.03 -1.99 2.72
CA GLU A 79 9.09 -3.03 3.78
C GLU A 79 7.96 -2.92 4.82
N HIS A 80 7.15 -1.86 4.78
CA HIS A 80 6.20 -1.52 5.85
C HIS A 80 4.99 -2.46 5.91
N LEU A 81 4.54 -3.01 4.77
CA LEU A 81 3.39 -3.92 4.73
C LEU A 81 3.64 -5.20 5.51
N ASP A 82 4.82 -5.81 5.35
CA ASP A 82 5.17 -7.04 6.08
C ASP A 82 5.27 -6.78 7.59
N LEU A 83 5.86 -5.66 8.01
CA LEU A 83 5.89 -5.30 9.44
C LEU A 83 4.49 -5.06 10.00
N ALA A 84 3.62 -4.34 9.26
CA ALA A 84 2.25 -4.08 9.69
C ALA A 84 1.46 -5.38 9.88
N LEU A 85 1.63 -6.36 9.00
CA LEU A 85 0.99 -7.66 9.07
C LEU A 85 1.53 -8.51 10.23
N ARG A 86 2.84 -8.58 10.36
CA ARG A 86 3.50 -9.41 11.39
C ARG A 86 3.32 -8.83 12.78
N GLY A 87 3.34 -7.50 12.88
CA GLY A 87 3.06 -6.78 14.12
C GLY A 87 1.59 -6.71 14.53
N GLY A 88 0.65 -7.17 13.67
CA GLY A 88 -0.78 -7.15 13.99
C GLY A 88 -1.42 -5.76 13.90
N VAL A 89 -0.81 -4.85 13.16
CA VAL A 89 -1.38 -3.52 12.84
C VAL A 89 -2.53 -3.68 11.85
N ILE A 90 -2.33 -4.50 10.82
CA ILE A 90 -3.34 -4.87 9.83
C ILE A 90 -3.53 -6.39 9.81
N SER A 91 -4.69 -6.84 9.35
CA SER A 91 -5.02 -8.27 9.23
C SER A 91 -4.67 -8.86 7.86
N ARG A 92 -4.79 -8.06 6.82
CA ARG A 92 -4.57 -8.41 5.42
C ARG A 92 -4.16 -7.16 4.65
N SER A 93 -3.37 -7.31 3.61
CA SER A 93 -3.05 -6.25 2.65
C SER A 93 -3.52 -6.62 1.26
N ILE A 94 -4.17 -5.67 0.58
CA ILE A 94 -4.57 -5.71 -0.81
C ILE A 94 -3.75 -4.64 -1.52
N VAL A 95 -2.91 -5.04 -2.47
CA VAL A 95 -2.06 -4.13 -3.23
C VAL A 95 -2.53 -4.09 -4.67
N ILE A 96 -2.92 -2.92 -5.14
CA ILE A 96 -3.25 -2.64 -6.53
C ILE A 96 -2.06 -1.91 -7.12
N ALA A 97 -1.24 -2.61 -7.91
CA ALA A 97 0.01 -2.09 -8.41
C ALA A 97 0.07 -2.04 -9.94
N HIS A 98 0.95 -1.19 -10.45
CA HIS A 98 1.26 -1.17 -11.87
C HIS A 98 2.38 -2.15 -12.24
N SER A 99 3.29 -2.41 -11.31
CA SER A 99 4.48 -3.22 -11.55
C SER A 99 4.55 -4.42 -10.61
N THR A 100 5.21 -5.47 -11.07
CA THR A 100 5.55 -6.64 -10.25
C THR A 100 7.04 -6.68 -9.90
N GLU A 101 7.78 -5.61 -10.18
CA GLU A 101 9.25 -5.60 -10.04
C GLU A 101 9.75 -5.99 -8.65
N ASN A 102 9.01 -5.62 -7.61
CA ASN A 102 9.36 -5.92 -6.21
C ASN A 102 8.63 -7.15 -5.65
N VAL A 103 7.94 -7.93 -6.48
CA VAL A 103 7.31 -9.17 -6.02
C VAL A 103 8.38 -10.26 -5.92
N ILE A 104 8.93 -10.44 -4.75
CA ILE A 104 9.75 -11.61 -4.44
C ILE A 104 8.80 -12.75 -4.10
N LYS A 105 8.52 -13.62 -5.08
CA LYS A 105 7.54 -14.72 -4.96
C LYS A 105 7.76 -15.62 -3.72
N GLU A 106 9.00 -15.71 -3.26
CA GLU A 106 9.42 -16.57 -2.14
C GLU A 106 9.21 -15.92 -0.77
N SER A 107 8.98 -14.61 -0.73
CA SER A 107 8.86 -13.83 0.52
C SER A 107 7.48 -13.24 0.75
N LEU A 108 6.53 -13.48 -0.15
CA LEU A 108 5.18 -12.95 0.01
C LEU A 108 4.51 -13.52 1.25
N ASN A 109 4.18 -12.63 2.17
CA ASN A 109 3.31 -12.96 3.28
C ASN A 109 1.95 -13.43 2.72
N PRO A 110 1.43 -14.61 3.10
CA PRO A 110 0.19 -15.16 2.52
C PRO A 110 -1.04 -14.28 2.76
N ARG A 111 -0.93 -13.28 3.63
CA ARG A 111 -1.97 -12.27 3.88
C ARG A 111 -1.88 -11.07 2.95
N ILE A 112 -0.91 -11.03 2.04
CA ILE A 112 -0.83 -10.02 0.98
C ILE A 112 -1.46 -10.60 -0.28
N ARG A 113 -2.35 -9.84 -0.89
CA ARG A 113 -2.89 -10.09 -2.23
C ARG A 113 -2.47 -8.95 -3.14
N VAL A 114 -1.86 -9.28 -4.25
CA VAL A 114 -1.40 -8.31 -5.24
C VAL A 114 -2.19 -8.50 -6.52
N ALA A 115 -2.86 -7.44 -6.98
CA ALA A 115 -3.35 -7.32 -8.34
C ALA A 115 -2.44 -6.34 -9.08
N ALA A 116 -1.56 -6.86 -9.90
CA ALA A 116 -0.61 -6.07 -10.66
C ALA A 116 -0.80 -6.28 -12.15
N ASP A 117 -0.75 -5.20 -12.90
CA ASP A 117 -0.81 -5.28 -14.34
C ASP A 117 0.57 -5.60 -14.91
N THR A 118 0.83 -6.90 -15.08
CA THR A 118 2.09 -7.42 -15.62
C THR A 118 2.41 -6.96 -17.04
N THR A 119 1.50 -6.27 -17.71
CA THR A 119 1.74 -5.72 -19.05
C THR A 119 2.31 -4.30 -19.02
N TRP A 120 2.47 -3.72 -17.82
CA TRP A 120 3.15 -2.44 -17.68
C TRP A 120 4.65 -2.65 -17.81
N PRO A 121 5.34 -1.82 -18.61
CA PRO A 121 6.79 -1.84 -18.64
C PRO A 121 7.36 -1.27 -17.34
N GLU A 122 8.63 -1.55 -17.12
CA GLU A 122 9.41 -0.92 -16.07
C GLU A 122 9.25 0.62 -16.09
N LEU A 123 9.35 1.26 -14.93
CA LEU A 123 9.21 2.71 -14.76
C LEU A 123 10.06 3.49 -15.77
N ASN A 124 11.28 3.03 -16.05
CA ASN A 124 12.15 3.63 -17.05
C ASN A 124 11.54 3.65 -18.47
N CYS A 125 10.78 2.63 -18.84
CA CYS A 125 10.05 2.63 -20.13
C CYS A 125 8.90 3.61 -20.11
N LEU A 126 8.17 3.74 -19.00
CA LEU A 126 7.10 4.73 -18.84
C LEU A 126 7.62 6.17 -19.00
N LEU A 127 8.78 6.46 -18.43
CA LEU A 127 9.42 7.78 -18.53
C LEU A 127 9.90 8.08 -19.95
N ASN A 128 10.37 7.07 -20.70
CA ASN A 128 10.90 7.22 -22.06
C ASN A 128 9.83 7.13 -23.17
N HIS A 129 8.70 6.44 -22.89
CA HIS A 129 7.61 6.23 -23.86
C HIS A 129 6.23 6.58 -23.26
N PRO A 130 6.06 7.77 -22.67
CA PRO A 130 4.85 8.11 -21.91
C PRO A 130 3.57 8.07 -22.75
N GLU A 131 3.67 8.33 -24.07
CA GLU A 131 2.49 8.41 -24.95
C GLU A 131 1.82 7.04 -25.18
N GLU A 132 2.60 5.95 -25.17
CA GLU A 132 2.07 4.60 -25.37
C GLU A 132 1.23 4.13 -24.15
N PHE A 133 1.60 4.56 -22.96
CA PHE A 133 0.97 4.14 -21.70
C PHE A 133 -0.04 5.14 -21.14
N ARG A 134 -0.03 6.39 -21.62
CA ARG A 134 -0.92 7.46 -21.17
C ARG A 134 -2.41 7.06 -21.18
N PRO A 135 -2.96 6.41 -22.21
CA PRO A 135 -4.37 6.03 -22.21
C PRO A 135 -4.73 5.11 -21.03
N ARG A 136 -3.87 4.14 -20.71
CA ARG A 136 -4.07 3.19 -19.63
C ARG A 136 -3.83 3.84 -18.27
N ALA A 137 -2.72 4.55 -18.11
CA ALA A 137 -2.41 5.32 -16.91
C ALA A 137 -3.49 6.34 -16.53
N SER A 138 -4.29 6.78 -17.50
CA SER A 138 -5.40 7.68 -17.27
C SER A 138 -6.67 6.99 -16.75
N ARG A 139 -6.72 5.65 -16.74
CA ARG A 139 -7.89 4.85 -16.38
C ARG A 139 -7.79 4.16 -15.02
N VAL A 140 -6.70 4.34 -14.31
CA VAL A 140 -6.40 3.60 -13.07
C VAL A 140 -7.44 3.76 -11.96
N PHE A 141 -8.28 4.80 -12.04
CA PHE A 141 -9.42 5.02 -11.14
C PHE A 141 -10.78 4.93 -11.83
N GLU A 142 -10.85 4.48 -13.08
CA GLU A 142 -12.13 4.13 -13.71
C GLU A 142 -12.74 2.91 -13.00
N SER A 143 -14.05 2.91 -12.82
CA SER A 143 -14.72 1.87 -12.04
C SER A 143 -14.62 0.48 -12.64
N ASP A 144 -14.58 0.35 -13.95
CA ASP A 144 -14.36 -0.93 -14.63
C ASP A 144 -12.96 -1.49 -14.39
N PHE A 145 -11.94 -0.62 -14.43
CA PHE A 145 -10.55 -1.00 -14.13
C PHE A 145 -10.44 -1.47 -12.67
N LEU A 146 -10.97 -0.71 -11.71
CA LEU A 146 -10.91 -1.06 -10.30
C LEU A 146 -11.67 -2.35 -9.99
N ALA A 147 -12.84 -2.56 -10.60
CA ALA A 147 -13.61 -3.79 -10.43
C ALA A 147 -12.82 -5.03 -10.88
N GLU A 148 -12.09 -4.93 -12.00
CA GLU A 148 -11.21 -5.99 -12.48
C GLU A 148 -10.07 -6.27 -11.49
N ARG A 149 -9.38 -5.23 -10.99
CA ARG A 149 -8.29 -5.38 -10.00
C ARG A 149 -8.79 -5.95 -8.67
N PHE A 150 -9.95 -5.53 -8.21
CA PHE A 150 -10.56 -6.07 -6.99
C PHE A 150 -10.90 -7.55 -7.14
N ALA A 151 -11.46 -7.95 -8.28
CA ALA A 151 -11.75 -9.36 -8.56
C ALA A 151 -10.45 -10.21 -8.57
N GLU A 152 -9.38 -9.71 -9.19
CA GLU A 152 -8.08 -10.37 -9.22
C GLU A 152 -7.45 -10.51 -7.82
N ALA A 153 -7.58 -9.47 -6.98
CA ALA A 153 -7.10 -9.50 -5.59
C ALA A 153 -8.02 -10.25 -4.62
N GLU A 154 -9.15 -10.80 -5.09
CA GLU A 154 -10.19 -11.40 -4.25
C GLU A 154 -10.62 -10.42 -3.12
N PHE A 155 -10.84 -9.16 -3.49
CA PHE A 155 -11.23 -8.11 -2.57
C PHE A 155 -12.61 -7.56 -2.92
N HIS A 156 -13.47 -7.46 -1.91
CA HIS A 156 -14.82 -6.93 -1.99
C HIS A 156 -14.94 -5.77 -1.01
N PRO A 157 -14.77 -4.52 -1.47
CA PRO A 157 -14.77 -3.35 -0.59
C PRO A 157 -16.06 -3.21 0.23
N GLU A 158 -17.21 -3.56 -0.36
CA GLU A 158 -18.53 -3.53 0.28
C GLU A 158 -18.68 -4.52 1.44
N ASP A 159 -17.93 -5.62 1.42
CA ASP A 159 -17.92 -6.65 2.46
C ASP A 159 -16.81 -6.44 3.49
N THR A 160 -16.01 -5.38 3.36
CA THR A 160 -14.83 -5.11 4.18
C THR A 160 -14.96 -3.73 4.86
N PRO A 161 -15.84 -3.58 5.86
CA PRO A 161 -16.04 -2.29 6.51
C PRO A 161 -14.79 -1.86 7.31
N GLY A 162 -14.51 -0.56 7.30
CA GLY A 162 -13.45 0.00 8.14
C GLY A 162 -12.02 -0.31 7.66
N PHE A 163 -11.83 -0.57 6.37
CA PHE A 163 -10.49 -0.74 5.80
C PHE A 163 -9.69 0.57 5.83
N LEU A 164 -8.36 0.46 5.78
CA LEU A 164 -7.45 1.57 5.53
C LEU A 164 -7.30 1.71 4.02
N PHE A 165 -7.44 2.93 3.51
CA PHE A 165 -7.15 3.24 2.11
C PHE A 165 -5.86 4.02 2.02
N ASP A 166 -4.89 3.47 1.30
CA ASP A 166 -3.55 3.99 1.18
C ASP A 166 -3.22 4.25 -0.30
N LEU A 167 -2.65 5.41 -0.57
CA LEU A 167 -2.32 5.86 -1.92
C LEU A 167 -0.89 6.38 -1.96
N ASP A 168 -0.01 5.66 -2.65
CA ASP A 168 1.24 6.26 -3.09
C ASP A 168 0.99 7.13 -4.33
N LEU A 169 1.44 8.38 -4.31
CA LEU A 169 1.14 9.31 -5.39
C LEU A 169 1.88 8.99 -6.69
N ASP A 170 2.90 8.16 -6.68
CA ASP A 170 3.56 7.65 -7.88
C ASP A 170 2.65 6.71 -8.70
N TYR A 171 1.58 6.16 -8.07
CA TYR A 171 0.49 5.48 -8.78
C TYR A 171 -0.18 6.37 -9.82
N LEU A 172 -0.14 7.69 -9.63
CA LEU A 172 -0.85 8.68 -10.44
C LEU A 172 0.03 9.22 -11.56
N LEU A 173 0.32 8.42 -12.55
CA LEU A 173 1.19 8.77 -13.68
C LEU A 173 0.63 9.87 -14.59
N THR A 174 -0.66 10.20 -14.49
CA THR A 174 -1.30 11.26 -15.28
C THR A 174 -2.30 12.07 -14.47
N ARG A 175 -2.44 13.37 -14.77
CA ARG A 175 -3.49 14.22 -14.16
C ARG A 175 -4.90 13.72 -14.48
N LYS A 176 -5.11 13.04 -15.60
CA LYS A 176 -6.41 12.51 -15.97
C LYS A 176 -6.88 11.38 -15.05
N ALA A 177 -5.96 10.64 -14.44
CA ALA A 177 -6.28 9.62 -13.44
C ALA A 177 -7.07 10.19 -12.26
N LEU A 178 -6.83 11.47 -11.89
CA LEU A 178 -7.55 12.17 -10.81
C LEU A 178 -8.99 12.57 -11.17
N ALA A 179 -9.37 12.46 -12.44
CA ALA A 179 -10.71 12.84 -12.92
C ALA A 179 -11.29 11.71 -13.78
N PRO A 180 -11.57 10.52 -13.20
CA PRO A 180 -12.15 9.41 -13.93
C PRO A 180 -13.55 9.77 -14.43
N THR A 181 -13.94 9.22 -15.58
CA THR A 181 -15.28 9.40 -16.15
C THR A 181 -16.31 8.71 -15.26
N ASP A 182 -16.01 7.50 -14.82
CA ASP A 182 -16.74 6.80 -13.76
C ASP A 182 -15.84 6.50 -12.57
N GLY A 183 -15.86 7.39 -11.60
CA GLY A 183 -15.13 7.25 -10.34
C GLY A 183 -15.97 6.67 -9.19
N THR A 184 -16.96 5.84 -9.46
CA THR A 184 -17.85 5.30 -8.42
C THR A 184 -17.06 4.52 -7.38
N TRP A 185 -16.17 3.63 -7.77
CA TRP A 185 -15.33 2.88 -6.83
C TRP A 185 -14.34 3.75 -6.08
N LEU A 186 -13.69 4.72 -6.74
CA LEU A 186 -12.81 5.66 -6.04
C LEU A 186 -13.56 6.44 -4.96
N ARG A 187 -14.74 6.98 -5.29
CA ARG A 187 -15.59 7.67 -4.30
C ARG A 187 -16.01 6.75 -3.17
N TYR A 188 -16.33 5.48 -3.48
CA TYR A 188 -16.65 4.50 -2.45
C TYR A 188 -15.48 4.28 -1.50
N LEU A 189 -14.27 4.00 -2.01
CA LEU A 189 -13.06 3.82 -1.21
C LEU A 189 -12.80 5.02 -0.31
N LEU A 190 -12.81 6.23 -0.88
CA LEU A 190 -12.58 7.48 -0.14
C LEU A 190 -13.62 7.78 0.94
N ASN A 191 -14.86 7.31 0.79
CA ASN A 191 -15.92 7.57 1.76
C ASN A 191 -16.09 6.46 2.79
N SER A 192 -15.74 5.21 2.45
CA SER A 192 -15.96 4.03 3.28
C SER A 192 -14.73 3.59 4.08
N ALA A 193 -13.55 4.09 3.73
CA ALA A 193 -12.34 3.85 4.51
C ALA A 193 -12.47 4.41 5.93
N ALA A 194 -11.86 3.76 6.90
CA ALA A 194 -11.75 4.27 8.27
C ALA A 194 -10.65 5.35 8.40
N LEU A 195 -9.62 5.24 7.57
CA LEU A 195 -8.50 6.16 7.46
C LEU A 195 -8.02 6.17 6.02
N VAL A 196 -7.67 7.33 5.50
CA VAL A 196 -6.97 7.50 4.22
C VAL A 196 -5.56 7.98 4.51
N THR A 197 -4.56 7.32 3.91
CA THR A 197 -3.17 7.76 3.91
C THR A 197 -2.71 8.05 2.49
N ALA A 198 -1.79 9.00 2.33
CA ALA A 198 -1.16 9.29 1.05
C ALA A 198 0.33 9.58 1.25
N SER A 199 1.16 8.98 0.41
CA SER A 199 2.61 9.22 0.37
C SER A 199 2.95 10.11 -0.82
N ARG A 200 3.89 11.04 -0.62
CA ARG A 200 4.36 11.95 -1.69
C ARG A 200 5.66 11.51 -2.33
N GLU A 201 6.37 10.54 -1.73
CA GLU A 201 7.69 10.08 -2.19
C GLU A 201 8.64 11.27 -2.47
N GLU A 202 8.81 12.15 -1.47
CA GLU A 202 9.78 13.25 -1.56
C GLU A 202 11.20 12.69 -1.55
N GLU A 203 11.97 12.99 -2.63
CA GLU A 203 13.39 12.63 -2.76
C GLU A 203 14.29 13.29 -1.70
#